data_783e68a4bb762a18bbf90d11a2024dc3
#
_entry.id   783e68a4bb762a18bbf90d11a2024dc3
#
_cell.length_a   1.000
_cell.length_b   1.000
_cell.length_c   1.000
_cell.angle_alpha   90.00
_cell.angle_beta   90.00
_cell.angle_gamma   90.00
#
_symmetry.space_group_name_H-M   'P 1'
#
loop_
_entity.id
_entity.type
_entity.pdbx_description
1 polymer ?
#
loop_
_entity_poly.entity_id
_entity_poly.type
_entity_poly.pdbx_seq_one_letter_code
_entity_poly.pdbx_strand_id
1 'polypeptide(L)'
;MKKFILAIAAAFMAASMASAQDMAQATELYNNGATAISLKNWTEALDCFQKALEMGKTIGADADELVANCKNAIPGVALEIAKDLIKDKKYDEAAVKLEEVEKIATEYENTEVVERAKELVPQMWMQKGVDALKIKDFATAADGFAKSYAIDTTAGKTALYLGQALGAQGKAEEAIEAFKHAAWNGEEETAKEQISNIYVRQANAAFKGNKLADAVKAAEKANEYAENATAYLIAGQASQKLSKNADAIKYFEKYLEIKPDAKNAPAITFTVAALYQGAKNNAKALEFYKKVQDDPKFGAQAKQMIASLSK
;
A
#
# COMPACT_ATOMS: atom_id res chain seq x y z
N MET A 1 13.78 -65.74 -46.63
CA MET A 1 12.54 -65.24 -46.09
C MET A 1 12.34 -65.56 -44.59
N LYS A 2 12.45 -66.77 -44.09
CA LYS A 2 12.27 -67.13 -42.66
C LYS A 2 13.22 -66.38 -41.69
N LYS A 3 14.49 -66.13 -42.06
CA LYS A 3 15.46 -65.40 -41.22
C LYS A 3 15.17 -63.88 -41.11
N PHE A 4 14.58 -63.29 -42.18
CA PHE A 4 14.19 -61.88 -42.18
C PHE A 4 12.93 -61.63 -41.30
N ILE A 5 11.99 -62.57 -41.31
CA ILE A 5 10.77 -62.50 -40.48
C ILE A 5 11.12 -62.65 -39.00
N LEU A 6 12.11 -63.55 -38.67
CA LEU A 6 12.57 -63.67 -37.26
C LEU A 6 13.30 -62.41 -36.74
N ALA A 7 14.08 -61.74 -37.61
CA ALA A 7 14.78 -60.50 -37.21
C ALA A 7 13.82 -59.32 -36.99
N ILE A 8 12.78 -59.27 -37.84
CA ILE A 8 11.72 -58.22 -37.64
C ILE A 8 10.89 -58.51 -36.37
N ALA A 9 10.54 -59.77 -36.11
CA ALA A 9 9.82 -60.14 -34.90
C ALA A 9 10.66 -59.98 -33.63
N ALA A 10 11.96 -60.23 -33.65
CA ALA A 10 12.86 -60.00 -32.54
C ALA A 10 13.10 -58.51 -32.30
N ALA A 11 13.18 -57.69 -33.36
CA ALA A 11 13.27 -56.19 -33.23
C ALA A 11 11.99 -55.63 -32.69
N PHE A 12 10.81 -56.07 -33.09
CA PHE A 12 9.51 -55.64 -32.54
C PHE A 12 9.34 -56.03 -31.06
N MET A 13 9.73 -57.23 -30.67
CA MET A 13 9.70 -57.69 -29.27
C MET A 13 10.71 -56.90 -28.39
N ALA A 14 11.88 -56.63 -28.89
CA ALA A 14 12.87 -55.81 -28.16
C ALA A 14 12.40 -54.37 -28.01
N ALA A 15 11.81 -53.76 -29.03
CA ALA A 15 11.24 -52.41 -28.96
C ALA A 15 10.03 -52.37 -28.02
N SER A 16 9.15 -53.37 -28.01
CA SER A 16 8.02 -53.43 -27.09
C SER A 16 8.43 -53.69 -25.64
N MET A 17 9.50 -54.44 -25.40
CA MET A 17 10.05 -54.63 -24.05
C MET A 17 10.76 -53.36 -23.52
N ALA A 18 11.49 -52.68 -24.38
CA ALA A 18 12.12 -51.40 -24.02
C ALA A 18 11.05 -50.34 -23.70
N SER A 19 10.02 -50.22 -24.55
CA SER A 19 8.90 -49.31 -24.30
C SER A 19 8.13 -49.61 -23.01
N ALA A 20 7.94 -50.90 -22.69
CA ALA A 20 7.30 -51.32 -21.43
C ALA A 20 8.17 -50.99 -20.19
N GLN A 21 9.48 -51.09 -20.30
CA GLN A 21 10.41 -50.74 -19.24
C GLN A 21 10.44 -49.21 -19.03
N ASP A 22 10.46 -48.41 -20.11
CA ASP A 22 10.42 -46.95 -20.06
C ASP A 22 9.09 -46.47 -19.47
N MET A 23 7.98 -47.09 -19.81
CA MET A 23 6.67 -46.78 -19.23
C MET A 23 6.60 -47.08 -17.73
N ALA A 24 7.18 -48.21 -17.29
CA ALA A 24 7.25 -48.54 -15.86
C ALA A 24 8.06 -47.50 -15.08
N GLN A 25 9.19 -47.05 -15.64
CA GLN A 25 10.05 -46.06 -15.04
C GLN A 25 9.38 -44.67 -15.02
N ALA A 26 8.69 -44.26 -16.09
CA ALA A 26 7.95 -43.02 -16.15
C ALA A 26 6.79 -43.00 -15.13
N THR A 27 6.08 -44.11 -14.97
CA THR A 27 5.03 -44.30 -13.96
C THR A 27 5.59 -44.22 -12.53
N GLU A 28 6.75 -44.83 -12.28
CA GLU A 28 7.44 -44.74 -11.00
C GLU A 28 7.80 -43.32 -10.65
N LEU A 29 8.36 -42.56 -11.59
CA LEU A 29 8.64 -41.11 -11.41
C LEU A 29 7.37 -40.32 -11.08
N TYR A 30 6.27 -40.57 -11.80
CA TYR A 30 4.99 -39.94 -11.50
C TYR A 30 4.54 -40.25 -10.06
N ASN A 31 4.59 -41.47 -9.63
CA ASN A 31 4.22 -41.91 -8.28
C ASN A 31 5.14 -41.33 -7.20
N ASN A 32 6.43 -41.20 -7.49
CA ASN A 32 7.39 -40.52 -6.60
C ASN A 32 7.06 -39.04 -6.49
N GLY A 33 6.67 -38.35 -7.57
CA GLY A 33 6.17 -37.00 -7.55
C GLY A 33 4.91 -36.84 -6.69
N ALA A 34 3.95 -37.74 -6.82
CA ALA A 34 2.74 -37.73 -5.98
C ALA A 34 3.05 -37.97 -4.49
N THR A 35 4.02 -38.82 -4.20
CA THR A 35 4.52 -39.06 -2.83
C THR A 35 5.18 -37.78 -2.27
N ALA A 36 6.04 -37.16 -3.07
CA ALA A 36 6.69 -35.89 -2.69
C ALA A 36 5.69 -34.77 -2.39
N ILE A 37 4.57 -34.66 -3.14
CA ILE A 37 3.45 -33.75 -2.80
C ILE A 37 2.92 -34.03 -1.40
N SER A 38 2.69 -35.30 -1.05
CA SER A 38 2.16 -35.69 0.27
C SER A 38 3.10 -35.28 1.41
N LEU A 39 4.40 -35.23 1.13
CA LEU A 39 5.45 -34.77 2.04
C LEU A 39 5.71 -33.24 1.96
N LYS A 40 4.98 -32.52 1.09
CA LYS A 40 5.20 -31.09 0.77
C LYS A 40 6.60 -30.77 0.25
N ASN A 41 7.26 -31.75 -0.35
CA ASN A 41 8.54 -31.57 -1.02
C ASN A 41 8.28 -31.16 -2.49
N TRP A 42 7.87 -29.91 -2.68
CA TRP A 42 7.40 -29.42 -3.97
C TRP A 42 8.47 -29.43 -5.07
N THR A 43 9.74 -29.20 -4.70
CA THR A 43 10.86 -29.20 -5.65
C THR A 43 11.10 -30.59 -6.20
N GLU A 44 11.10 -31.60 -5.35
CA GLU A 44 11.24 -33.01 -5.76
C GLU A 44 10.03 -33.45 -6.58
N ALA A 45 8.81 -33.07 -6.16
CA ALA A 45 7.59 -33.38 -6.90
C ALA A 45 7.65 -32.80 -8.32
N LEU A 46 8.07 -31.53 -8.47
CA LEU A 46 8.21 -30.88 -9.78
C LEU A 46 9.23 -31.61 -10.67
N ASP A 47 10.41 -31.93 -10.14
CA ASP A 47 11.46 -32.66 -10.87
C ASP A 47 10.97 -34.01 -11.33
N CYS A 48 10.30 -34.77 -10.45
CA CYS A 48 9.74 -36.07 -10.79
C CYS A 48 8.68 -35.99 -11.89
N PHE A 49 7.73 -35.07 -11.81
CA PHE A 49 6.71 -34.91 -12.85
C PHE A 49 7.28 -34.43 -14.18
N GLN A 50 8.27 -33.53 -14.16
CA GLN A 50 8.95 -33.09 -15.39
C GLN A 50 9.68 -34.21 -16.07
N LYS A 51 10.40 -35.05 -15.33
CA LYS A 51 11.07 -36.23 -15.86
C LYS A 51 10.07 -37.26 -16.41
N ALA A 52 8.99 -37.54 -15.68
CA ALA A 52 7.92 -38.41 -16.14
C ALA A 52 7.27 -37.91 -17.44
N LEU A 53 7.03 -36.60 -17.53
CA LEU A 53 6.49 -35.94 -18.72
C LEU A 53 7.41 -36.11 -19.94
N GLU A 54 8.71 -35.86 -19.80
CA GLU A 54 9.67 -35.99 -20.89
C GLU A 54 9.81 -37.44 -21.35
N MET A 55 9.84 -38.41 -20.42
CA MET A 55 9.80 -39.83 -20.76
C MET A 55 8.51 -40.19 -21.48
N GLY A 56 7.35 -39.74 -20.96
CA GLY A 56 6.05 -40.02 -21.59
C GLY A 56 5.96 -39.48 -23.01
N LYS A 57 6.47 -38.28 -23.28
CA LYS A 57 6.56 -37.72 -24.63
C LYS A 57 7.42 -38.58 -25.56
N THR A 58 8.50 -39.15 -25.04
CA THR A 58 9.40 -40.03 -25.81
C THR A 58 8.74 -41.39 -26.12
N ILE A 59 7.95 -41.95 -25.20
CA ILE A 59 7.20 -43.19 -25.37
C ILE A 59 6.11 -43.04 -26.44
N GLY A 60 5.46 -41.87 -26.48
CA GLY A 60 4.41 -41.56 -27.47
C GLY A 60 3.03 -41.99 -26.99
N ALA A 61 2.17 -42.45 -27.93
CA ALA A 61 0.75 -42.67 -27.71
C ALA A 61 0.39 -43.57 -26.52
N ASP A 62 1.22 -44.55 -26.21
CA ASP A 62 1.00 -45.45 -25.07
C ASP A 62 1.09 -44.72 -23.69
N ALA A 63 1.72 -43.55 -23.66
CA ALA A 63 1.88 -42.73 -22.45
C ALA A 63 1.00 -41.47 -22.44
N ASP A 64 0.05 -41.28 -23.34
CA ASP A 64 -0.76 -40.07 -23.45
C ASP A 64 -1.47 -39.71 -22.14
N GLU A 65 -2.00 -40.69 -21.41
CA GLU A 65 -2.64 -40.45 -20.10
C GLU A 65 -1.63 -39.97 -19.06
N LEU A 66 -0.44 -40.55 -19.00
CA LEU A 66 0.62 -40.12 -18.10
C LEU A 66 1.08 -38.69 -18.41
N VAL A 67 1.25 -38.38 -19.69
CA VAL A 67 1.59 -37.04 -20.17
C VAL A 67 0.52 -36.00 -19.75
N ALA A 68 -0.77 -36.34 -19.93
CA ALA A 68 -1.87 -35.51 -19.53
C ALA A 68 -1.88 -35.28 -18.00
N ASN A 69 -1.68 -36.33 -17.22
CA ASN A 69 -1.62 -36.27 -15.77
C ASN A 69 -0.44 -35.39 -15.28
N CYS A 70 0.74 -35.51 -15.90
CA CYS A 70 1.89 -34.67 -15.59
C CYS A 70 1.64 -33.21 -15.93
N LYS A 71 1.10 -32.90 -17.12
CA LYS A 71 0.73 -31.53 -17.51
C LYS A 71 -0.28 -30.90 -16.56
N ASN A 72 -1.18 -31.71 -16.01
CA ASN A 72 -2.16 -31.21 -15.02
C ASN A 72 -1.53 -30.97 -13.66
N ALA A 73 -0.58 -31.77 -13.20
CA ALA A 73 0.06 -31.67 -11.90
C ALA A 73 1.13 -30.54 -11.82
N ILE A 74 1.97 -30.42 -12.84
CA ILE A 74 3.15 -29.53 -12.86
C ILE A 74 2.82 -28.07 -12.50
N PRO A 75 1.80 -27.43 -13.11
CA PRO A 75 1.51 -26.02 -12.79
C PRO A 75 1.11 -25.81 -11.33
N GLY A 76 0.32 -26.72 -10.77
CA GLY A 76 -0.10 -26.68 -9.37
C GLY A 76 1.08 -26.81 -8.41
N VAL A 77 2.00 -27.72 -8.67
CA VAL A 77 3.21 -27.91 -7.87
C VAL A 77 4.12 -26.68 -7.96
N ALA A 78 4.30 -26.14 -9.17
CA ALA A 78 5.09 -24.91 -9.35
C ALA A 78 4.47 -23.70 -8.60
N LEU A 79 3.14 -23.63 -8.53
CA LEU A 79 2.43 -22.60 -7.74
C LEU A 79 2.69 -22.76 -6.23
N GLU A 80 2.75 -23.98 -5.71
CA GLU A 80 3.08 -24.20 -4.29
C GLU A 80 4.52 -23.77 -3.97
N ILE A 81 5.48 -24.00 -4.88
CA ILE A 81 6.85 -23.46 -4.74
C ILE A 81 6.82 -21.93 -4.65
N ALA A 82 6.04 -21.26 -5.51
CA ALA A 82 5.91 -19.80 -5.46
C ALA A 82 5.32 -19.32 -4.11
N LYS A 83 4.34 -20.04 -3.58
CA LYS A 83 3.75 -19.74 -2.26
C LYS A 83 4.76 -19.91 -1.12
N ASP A 84 5.58 -20.93 -1.15
CA ASP A 84 6.63 -21.12 -0.16
C ASP A 84 7.68 -19.99 -0.23
N LEU A 85 8.07 -19.54 -1.43
CA LEU A 85 8.92 -18.37 -1.59
C LEU A 85 8.31 -17.11 -1.00
N ILE A 86 7.00 -16.88 -1.16
CA ILE A 86 6.27 -15.77 -0.54
C ILE A 86 6.32 -15.88 0.98
N LYS A 87 6.05 -17.06 1.52
CA LYS A 87 6.09 -17.33 2.97
C LYS A 87 7.48 -17.05 3.55
N ASP A 88 8.53 -17.41 2.81
CA ASP A 88 9.92 -17.17 3.17
C ASP A 88 10.37 -15.73 2.90
N LYS A 89 9.44 -14.85 2.46
CA LYS A 89 9.66 -13.43 2.12
C LYS A 89 10.64 -13.19 0.97
N LYS A 90 10.83 -14.19 0.14
CA LYS A 90 11.65 -14.12 -1.08
C LYS A 90 10.80 -13.60 -2.25
N TYR A 91 10.27 -12.39 -2.09
CA TYR A 91 9.25 -11.84 -2.98
C TYR A 91 9.69 -11.69 -4.44
N ASP A 92 10.96 -11.32 -4.67
CA ASP A 92 11.46 -11.14 -6.03
C ASP A 92 11.66 -12.49 -6.74
N GLU A 93 12.11 -13.53 -6.02
CA GLU A 93 12.16 -14.90 -6.52
C GLU A 93 10.74 -15.46 -6.77
N ALA A 94 9.81 -15.15 -5.85
CA ALA A 94 8.41 -15.55 -5.99
C ALA A 94 7.75 -14.93 -7.23
N ALA A 95 8.06 -13.67 -7.54
CA ALA A 95 7.54 -13.01 -8.74
C ALA A 95 7.98 -13.71 -10.01
N VAL A 96 9.27 -14.05 -10.12
CA VAL A 96 9.80 -14.82 -11.26
C VAL A 96 9.13 -16.19 -11.36
N LYS A 97 8.96 -16.86 -10.20
CA LYS A 97 8.31 -18.20 -10.19
C LYS A 97 6.83 -18.12 -10.59
N LEU A 98 6.10 -17.07 -10.18
CA LEU A 98 4.70 -16.88 -10.58
C LEU A 98 4.55 -16.62 -12.08
N GLU A 99 5.50 -15.89 -12.69
CA GLU A 99 5.55 -15.70 -14.14
C GLU A 99 5.79 -17.04 -14.89
N GLU A 100 6.72 -17.86 -14.38
CA GLU A 100 6.93 -19.21 -14.89
C GLU A 100 5.66 -20.08 -14.76
N VAL A 101 4.97 -20.01 -13.61
CA VAL A 101 3.72 -20.73 -13.36
C VAL A 101 2.66 -20.33 -14.37
N GLU A 102 2.45 -19.02 -14.59
CA GLU A 102 1.47 -18.54 -15.56
C GLU A 102 1.77 -19.06 -16.97
N LYS A 103 3.04 -19.02 -17.39
CA LYS A 103 3.47 -19.52 -18.69
C LYS A 103 3.21 -21.01 -18.85
N ILE A 104 3.64 -21.84 -17.89
CA ILE A 104 3.47 -23.29 -17.93
C ILE A 104 1.98 -23.67 -17.86
N ALA A 105 1.21 -23.01 -16.98
CA ALA A 105 -0.21 -23.27 -16.85
C ALA A 105 -0.98 -22.90 -18.12
N THR A 106 -0.58 -21.82 -18.81
CA THR A 106 -1.16 -21.43 -20.10
C THR A 106 -0.81 -22.45 -21.17
N GLU A 107 0.44 -22.90 -21.25
CA GLU A 107 0.89 -23.92 -22.20
C GLU A 107 0.14 -25.26 -22.03
N TYR A 108 -0.19 -25.61 -20.78
CA TYR A 108 -0.88 -26.85 -20.45
C TYR A 108 -2.39 -26.68 -20.30
N GLU A 109 -2.93 -25.51 -20.71
CA GLU A 109 -4.37 -25.20 -20.68
C GLU A 109 -5.00 -25.29 -19.27
N ASN A 110 -4.21 -25.13 -18.22
CA ASN A 110 -4.68 -25.15 -16.83
C ASN A 110 -5.13 -23.74 -16.38
N THR A 111 -6.32 -23.36 -16.81
CA THR A 111 -6.89 -22.02 -16.56
C THR A 111 -7.05 -21.71 -15.08
N GLU A 112 -7.36 -22.71 -14.24
CA GLU A 112 -7.49 -22.50 -12.78
C GLU A 112 -6.17 -22.03 -12.17
N VAL A 113 -5.05 -22.63 -12.53
CA VAL A 113 -3.75 -22.23 -12.00
C VAL A 113 -3.32 -20.87 -12.55
N VAL A 114 -3.65 -20.56 -13.81
CA VAL A 114 -3.40 -19.21 -14.38
C VAL A 114 -4.10 -18.13 -13.57
N GLU A 115 -5.39 -18.28 -13.28
CA GLU A 115 -6.14 -17.31 -12.50
C GLU A 115 -5.60 -17.19 -11.07
N ARG A 116 -5.30 -18.30 -10.42
CA ARG A 116 -4.72 -18.29 -9.06
C ARG A 116 -3.34 -17.62 -9.02
N ALA A 117 -2.50 -17.82 -10.03
CA ALA A 117 -1.21 -17.14 -10.11
C ALA A 117 -1.38 -15.64 -10.27
N LYS A 118 -2.30 -15.19 -11.17
CA LYS A 118 -2.62 -13.78 -11.38
C LYS A 118 -3.15 -13.10 -10.13
N GLU A 119 -4.04 -13.75 -9.39
CA GLU A 119 -4.57 -13.23 -8.12
C GLU A 119 -3.49 -13.10 -7.04
N LEU A 120 -2.51 -13.98 -7.04
CA LEU A 120 -1.47 -14.00 -6.02
C LEU A 120 -0.43 -12.90 -6.21
N VAL A 121 -0.14 -12.47 -7.45
CA VAL A 121 0.89 -11.46 -7.75
C VAL A 121 0.63 -10.13 -7.03
N PRO A 122 -0.54 -9.47 -7.14
CA PRO A 122 -0.77 -8.21 -6.43
C PRO A 122 -0.76 -8.38 -4.91
N GLN A 123 -1.27 -9.50 -4.40
CA GLN A 123 -1.25 -9.81 -2.96
C GLN A 123 0.18 -9.96 -2.44
N MET A 124 1.04 -10.63 -3.18
CA MET A 124 2.46 -10.80 -2.86
C MET A 124 3.19 -9.44 -2.80
N TRP A 125 2.99 -8.56 -3.79
CA TRP A 125 3.60 -7.23 -3.78
C TRP A 125 3.08 -6.36 -2.64
N MET A 126 1.78 -6.44 -2.34
CA MET A 126 1.19 -5.80 -1.17
C MET A 126 1.85 -6.28 0.13
N GLN A 127 2.04 -7.60 0.28
CA GLN A 127 2.68 -8.19 1.45
C GLN A 127 4.15 -7.74 1.59
N LYS A 128 4.91 -7.67 0.48
CA LYS A 128 6.27 -7.10 0.45
C LYS A 128 6.27 -5.68 1.01
N GLY A 129 5.33 -4.85 0.54
CA GLY A 129 5.17 -3.47 1.01
C GLY A 129 4.87 -3.39 2.51
N VAL A 130 3.94 -4.21 2.99
CA VAL A 130 3.57 -4.26 4.42
C VAL A 130 4.75 -4.70 5.30
N ASP A 131 5.51 -5.71 4.87
CA ASP A 131 6.66 -6.18 5.66
C ASP A 131 7.78 -5.15 5.69
N ALA A 132 8.02 -4.44 4.59
CA ALA A 132 8.98 -3.34 4.53
C ALA A 132 8.55 -2.15 5.43
N LEU A 133 7.26 -1.82 5.50
CA LEU A 133 6.76 -0.80 6.43
C LEU A 133 7.04 -1.14 7.89
N LYS A 134 6.90 -2.40 8.30
CA LYS A 134 7.16 -2.84 9.70
C LYS A 134 8.59 -2.53 10.14
N ILE A 135 9.55 -2.61 9.22
CA ILE A 135 10.97 -2.32 9.48
C ILE A 135 11.36 -0.89 9.06
N LYS A 136 10.38 -0.06 8.65
CA LYS A 136 10.56 1.32 8.19
C LYS A 136 11.44 1.46 6.94
N ASP A 137 11.52 0.44 6.12
CA ASP A 137 12.08 0.53 4.78
C ASP A 137 11.03 1.09 3.83
N PHE A 138 10.88 2.41 3.86
CA PHE A 138 9.86 3.11 3.09
C PHE A 138 10.09 3.05 1.57
N ALA A 139 11.33 2.85 1.14
CA ALA A 139 11.64 2.72 -0.28
C ALA A 139 11.12 1.40 -0.85
N THR A 140 11.47 0.28 -0.19
CA THR A 140 10.95 -1.05 -0.56
C THR A 140 9.43 -1.13 -0.38
N ALA A 141 8.88 -0.47 0.66
CA ALA A 141 7.44 -0.42 0.88
C ALA A 141 6.72 0.25 -0.30
N ALA A 142 7.20 1.42 -0.73
CA ALA A 142 6.61 2.13 -1.87
C ALA A 142 6.72 1.34 -3.18
N ASP A 143 7.86 0.67 -3.44
CA ASP A 143 8.02 -0.22 -4.60
C ASP A 143 6.98 -1.35 -4.60
N GLY A 144 6.83 -2.05 -3.47
CA GLY A 144 5.86 -3.14 -3.33
C GLY A 144 4.42 -2.66 -3.56
N PHE A 145 4.02 -1.58 -2.89
CA PHE A 145 2.67 -1.04 -3.08
C PHE A 145 2.43 -0.50 -4.48
N ALA A 146 3.43 0.14 -5.11
CA ALA A 146 3.30 0.62 -6.47
C ALA A 146 3.10 -0.52 -7.48
N LYS A 147 3.86 -1.61 -7.34
CA LYS A 147 3.70 -2.82 -8.16
C LYS A 147 2.34 -3.47 -7.97
N SER A 148 1.87 -3.59 -6.71
CA SER A 148 0.54 -4.11 -6.39
C SER A 148 -0.56 -3.23 -7.01
N TYR A 149 -0.46 -1.91 -6.84
CA TYR A 149 -1.44 -0.95 -7.34
C TYR A 149 -1.47 -0.87 -8.88
N ALA A 150 -0.33 -1.05 -9.55
CA ALA A 150 -0.26 -1.08 -11.00
C ALA A 150 -1.05 -2.25 -11.63
N ILE A 151 -1.23 -3.35 -10.88
CA ILE A 151 -2.02 -4.51 -11.30
C ILE A 151 -3.51 -4.29 -11.02
N ASP A 152 -3.84 -3.75 -9.85
CA ASP A 152 -5.22 -3.43 -9.45
C ASP A 152 -5.31 -1.96 -9.01
N THR A 153 -5.68 -1.10 -9.96
CA THR A 153 -5.82 0.35 -9.75
C THR A 153 -7.08 0.73 -8.97
N THR A 154 -7.95 -0.23 -8.67
CA THR A 154 -9.15 -0.04 -7.85
C THR A 154 -8.90 -0.33 -6.36
N ALA A 155 -7.72 -0.85 -6.02
CA ALA A 155 -7.33 -1.17 -4.66
C ALA A 155 -6.99 0.10 -3.84
N GLY A 156 -8.01 0.81 -3.35
CA GLY A 156 -7.87 2.07 -2.58
C GLY A 156 -6.94 1.94 -1.39
N LYS A 157 -7.02 0.83 -0.66
CA LYS A 157 -6.14 0.57 0.48
C LYS A 157 -4.66 0.45 0.09
N THR A 158 -4.37 -0.15 -1.07
CA THR A 158 -3.00 -0.23 -1.60
C THR A 158 -2.49 1.18 -1.95
N ALA A 159 -3.32 2.01 -2.59
CA ALA A 159 -2.99 3.39 -2.88
C ALA A 159 -2.77 4.22 -1.59
N LEU A 160 -3.54 3.96 -0.54
CA LEU A 160 -3.36 4.60 0.76
C LEU A 160 -1.99 4.26 1.38
N TYR A 161 -1.60 2.99 1.39
CA TYR A 161 -0.29 2.58 1.89
C TYR A 161 0.85 3.10 1.02
N LEU A 162 0.67 3.16 -0.30
CA LEU A 162 1.64 3.79 -1.21
C LEU A 162 1.86 5.26 -0.81
N GLY A 163 0.78 6.02 -0.63
CA GLY A 163 0.85 7.41 -0.17
C GLY A 163 1.56 7.56 1.17
N GLN A 164 1.31 6.68 2.13
CA GLN A 164 1.99 6.69 3.43
C GLN A 164 3.50 6.43 3.28
N ALA A 165 3.89 5.44 2.48
CA ALA A 165 5.30 5.12 2.25
C ALA A 165 6.04 6.26 1.53
N LEU A 166 5.42 6.87 0.50
CA LEU A 166 5.95 8.03 -0.20
C LEU A 166 6.06 9.26 0.70
N GLY A 167 5.02 9.51 1.51
CA GLY A 167 5.01 10.62 2.47
C GLY A 167 6.11 10.49 3.54
N ALA A 168 6.41 9.26 3.96
CA ALA A 168 7.51 8.95 4.90
C ALA A 168 8.90 9.16 4.27
N GLN A 169 9.03 9.01 2.94
CA GLN A 169 10.24 9.35 2.18
C GLN A 169 10.38 10.87 1.94
N GLY A 170 9.39 11.68 2.30
CA GLY A 170 9.37 13.12 1.99
C GLY A 170 8.90 13.46 0.58
N LYS A 171 8.42 12.52 -0.20
CA LYS A 171 7.90 12.67 -1.56
C LYS A 171 6.44 13.15 -1.52
N ALA A 172 6.27 14.43 -1.11
CA ALA A 172 4.96 14.97 -0.77
C ALA A 172 3.97 14.97 -1.94
N GLU A 173 4.41 15.37 -3.13
CA GLU A 173 3.56 15.46 -4.33
C GLU A 173 3.10 14.06 -4.78
N GLU A 174 4.03 13.11 -4.85
CA GLU A 174 3.72 11.70 -5.19
C GLU A 174 2.77 11.07 -4.16
N ALA A 175 2.98 11.38 -2.85
CA ALA A 175 2.10 10.91 -1.78
C ALA A 175 0.68 11.48 -1.92
N ILE A 176 0.54 12.77 -2.25
CA ILE A 176 -0.76 13.40 -2.46
C ILE A 176 -1.51 12.73 -3.63
N GLU A 177 -0.83 12.44 -4.73
CA GLU A 177 -1.47 11.74 -5.86
C GLU A 177 -1.92 10.33 -5.46
N ALA A 178 -1.09 9.56 -4.77
CA ALA A 178 -1.48 8.25 -4.26
C ALA A 178 -2.69 8.33 -3.31
N PHE A 179 -2.74 9.33 -2.42
CA PHE A 179 -3.90 9.54 -1.54
C PHE A 179 -5.16 9.96 -2.32
N LYS A 180 -5.05 10.76 -3.39
CA LYS A 180 -6.20 11.06 -4.25
C LYS A 180 -6.77 9.79 -4.89
N HIS A 181 -5.92 8.90 -5.38
CA HIS A 181 -6.35 7.59 -5.88
C HIS A 181 -7.01 6.75 -4.78
N ALA A 182 -6.47 6.76 -3.56
CA ALA A 182 -7.08 6.09 -2.42
C ALA A 182 -8.48 6.66 -2.11
N ALA A 183 -8.63 7.98 -2.10
CA ALA A 183 -9.91 8.65 -1.88
C ALA A 183 -10.95 8.27 -2.93
N TRP A 184 -10.55 8.22 -4.20
CA TRP A 184 -11.43 7.82 -5.30
C TRP A 184 -11.91 6.37 -5.18
N ASN A 185 -11.09 5.52 -4.59
CA ASN A 185 -11.33 4.07 -4.45
C ASN A 185 -11.78 3.66 -3.03
N GLY A 186 -12.52 4.51 -2.33
CA GLY A 186 -13.23 4.16 -1.11
C GLY A 186 -12.53 4.51 0.21
N GLU A 187 -11.31 5.06 0.17
CA GLU A 187 -10.56 5.49 1.37
C GLU A 187 -10.63 7.02 1.58
N GLU A 188 -11.78 7.64 1.22
CA GLU A 188 -11.91 9.09 1.05
C GLU A 188 -11.54 9.88 2.32
N GLU A 189 -12.12 9.53 3.47
CA GLU A 189 -11.93 10.26 4.71
C GLU A 189 -10.46 10.20 5.16
N THR A 190 -9.92 8.99 5.27
CA THR A 190 -8.53 8.76 5.68
C THR A 190 -7.54 9.43 4.72
N ALA A 191 -7.76 9.32 3.42
CA ALA A 191 -6.89 9.91 2.42
C ALA A 191 -6.89 11.44 2.49
N LYS A 192 -8.05 12.07 2.63
CA LYS A 192 -8.17 13.52 2.81
C LYS A 192 -7.45 14.01 4.06
N GLU A 193 -7.57 13.29 5.17
CA GLU A 193 -6.81 13.60 6.39
C GLU A 193 -5.30 13.53 6.17
N GLN A 194 -4.82 12.51 5.47
CA GLN A 194 -3.39 12.37 5.16
C GLN A 194 -2.88 13.50 4.27
N ILE A 195 -3.66 13.92 3.26
CA ILE A 195 -3.33 15.06 2.42
C ILE A 195 -3.29 16.35 3.27
N SER A 196 -4.30 16.59 4.10
CA SER A 196 -4.34 17.72 5.03
C SER A 196 -3.08 17.77 5.90
N ASN A 197 -2.68 16.64 6.47
CA ASN A 197 -1.48 16.53 7.30
C ASN A 197 -0.18 16.83 6.52
N ILE A 198 -0.10 16.50 5.23
CA ILE A 198 1.04 16.90 4.38
C ILE A 198 1.08 18.43 4.26
N TYR A 199 -0.04 19.07 3.95
CA TYR A 199 -0.09 20.52 3.83
C TYR A 199 0.16 21.24 5.17
N VAL A 200 -0.28 20.67 6.30
CA VAL A 200 0.07 21.20 7.63
C VAL A 200 1.58 21.19 7.87
N ARG A 201 2.26 20.10 7.48
CA ARG A 201 3.73 20.04 7.57
C ARG A 201 4.41 21.10 6.68
N GLN A 202 3.90 21.30 5.47
CA GLN A 202 4.39 22.35 4.57
C GLN A 202 4.14 23.76 5.14
N ALA A 203 2.93 24.00 5.69
CA ALA A 203 2.59 25.26 6.34
C ALA A 203 3.53 25.56 7.52
N ASN A 204 3.80 24.58 8.37
CA ASN A 204 4.70 24.72 9.51
C ASN A 204 6.16 24.98 9.07
N ALA A 205 6.62 24.29 8.04
CA ALA A 205 7.95 24.53 7.47
C ALA A 205 8.08 25.95 6.89
N ALA A 206 7.08 26.41 6.15
CA ALA A 206 7.02 27.76 5.60
C ALA A 206 6.99 28.81 6.73
N PHE A 207 6.18 28.59 7.76
CA PHE A 207 6.09 29.49 8.93
C PHE A 207 7.43 29.61 9.66
N LYS A 208 8.10 28.47 9.93
CA LYS A 208 9.43 28.46 10.55
C LYS A 208 10.49 29.14 9.67
N GLY A 209 10.38 29.00 8.35
CA GLY A 209 11.23 29.67 7.38
C GLY A 209 10.87 31.15 7.12
N ASN A 210 9.95 31.73 7.91
CA ASN A 210 9.43 33.09 7.76
C ASN A 210 8.80 33.40 6.38
N LYS A 211 8.39 32.37 5.63
CA LYS A 211 7.61 32.48 4.39
C LYS A 211 6.11 32.54 4.73
N LEU A 212 5.71 33.65 5.37
CA LEU A 212 4.40 33.73 6.02
C LEU A 212 3.22 33.59 5.06
N ALA A 213 3.32 34.17 3.86
CA ALA A 213 2.26 34.02 2.84
C ALA A 213 2.10 32.58 2.36
N ASP A 214 3.22 31.87 2.17
CA ASP A 214 3.20 30.45 1.79
C ASP A 214 2.64 29.59 2.93
N ALA A 215 2.93 29.95 4.19
CA ALA A 215 2.38 29.27 5.36
C ALA A 215 0.85 29.37 5.40
N VAL A 216 0.29 30.55 5.15
CA VAL A 216 -1.17 30.74 5.06
C VAL A 216 -1.74 29.90 3.93
N LYS A 217 -1.18 30.00 2.73
CA LYS A 217 -1.65 29.27 1.55
C LYS A 217 -1.64 27.73 1.77
N ALA A 218 -0.58 27.21 2.39
CA ALA A 218 -0.49 25.78 2.68
C ALA A 218 -1.49 25.36 3.76
N ALA A 219 -1.70 26.19 4.80
CA ALA A 219 -2.68 25.93 5.83
C ALA A 219 -4.14 25.96 5.30
N GLU A 220 -4.45 26.87 4.38
CA GLU A 220 -5.74 26.90 3.69
C GLU A 220 -5.97 25.64 2.89
N LYS A 221 -4.96 25.21 2.11
CA LYS A 221 -5.02 23.93 1.38
C LYS A 221 -5.23 22.72 2.28
N ALA A 222 -4.63 22.71 3.47
CA ALA A 222 -4.88 21.63 4.42
C ALA A 222 -6.38 21.54 4.77
N ASN A 223 -7.02 22.69 5.04
CA ASN A 223 -8.43 22.75 5.41
C ASN A 223 -9.41 22.54 4.24
N GLU A 224 -8.95 22.63 2.99
CA GLU A 224 -9.75 22.24 1.82
C GLU A 224 -9.97 20.72 1.77
N TYR A 225 -9.00 19.94 2.27
CA TYR A 225 -9.09 18.47 2.29
C TYR A 225 -9.77 17.95 3.56
N ALA A 226 -9.33 18.41 4.73
CA ALA A 226 -9.94 18.04 6.00
C ALA A 226 -9.74 19.17 7.01
N GLU A 227 -10.77 19.46 7.80
CA GLU A 227 -10.70 20.48 8.84
C GLU A 227 -9.60 20.16 9.86
N ASN A 228 -8.65 21.08 10.04
CA ASN A 228 -7.46 20.87 10.85
C ASN A 228 -7.14 22.07 11.73
N ALA A 229 -7.33 21.91 13.04
CA ALA A 229 -7.08 22.97 14.00
C ALA A 229 -5.65 23.53 13.94
N THR A 230 -4.64 22.67 13.68
CA THR A 230 -3.24 23.11 13.57
C THR A 230 -3.05 24.02 12.35
N ALA A 231 -3.71 23.72 11.25
CA ALA A 231 -3.69 24.56 10.05
C ALA A 231 -4.26 25.95 10.36
N TYR A 232 -5.42 26.03 11.01
CA TYR A 232 -6.00 27.31 11.42
C TYR A 232 -5.09 28.10 12.38
N LEU A 233 -4.45 27.42 13.33
CA LEU A 233 -3.51 28.09 14.24
C LEU A 233 -2.31 28.68 13.48
N ILE A 234 -1.71 27.93 12.55
CA ILE A 234 -0.59 28.41 11.74
C ILE A 234 -1.02 29.58 10.84
N ALA A 235 -2.17 29.47 10.18
CA ALA A 235 -2.71 30.54 9.34
C ALA A 235 -2.98 31.80 10.14
N GLY A 236 -3.56 31.69 11.33
CA GLY A 236 -3.82 32.81 12.24
C GLY A 236 -2.53 33.53 12.67
N GLN A 237 -1.53 32.74 13.10
CA GLN A 237 -0.23 33.30 13.52
C GLN A 237 0.53 33.96 12.35
N ALA A 238 0.51 33.31 11.15
CA ALA A 238 1.14 33.87 9.97
C ALA A 238 0.44 35.18 9.52
N SER A 239 -0.89 35.18 9.49
CA SER A 239 -1.68 36.38 9.14
C SER A 239 -1.46 37.51 10.12
N GLN A 240 -1.38 37.24 11.42
CA GLN A 240 -1.07 38.24 12.44
C GLN A 240 0.32 38.86 12.21
N LYS A 241 1.34 38.04 11.93
CA LYS A 241 2.69 38.55 11.61
C LYS A 241 2.72 39.37 10.31
N LEU A 242 1.83 39.08 9.36
CA LEU A 242 1.64 39.86 8.14
C LEU A 242 0.79 41.12 8.35
N SER A 243 0.36 41.41 9.59
CA SER A 243 -0.57 42.49 9.93
C SER A 243 -1.95 42.38 9.24
N LYS A 244 -2.31 41.19 8.77
CA LYS A 244 -3.62 40.87 8.21
C LYS A 244 -4.58 40.49 9.34
N ASN A 245 -4.92 41.47 10.16
CA ASN A 245 -5.61 41.24 11.44
C ASN A 245 -7.01 40.59 11.26
N ALA A 246 -7.74 40.93 10.20
CA ALA A 246 -9.05 40.36 9.94
C ALA A 246 -8.94 38.85 9.62
N ASP A 247 -7.95 38.44 8.80
CA ASP A 247 -7.70 37.05 8.49
C ASP A 247 -7.23 36.27 9.74
N ALA A 248 -6.35 36.91 10.54
CA ALA A 248 -5.88 36.30 11.79
C ALA A 248 -7.03 36.01 12.76
N ILE A 249 -7.97 36.94 12.94
CA ILE A 249 -9.17 36.76 13.76
C ILE A 249 -9.96 35.58 13.26
N LYS A 250 -10.29 35.52 11.96
CA LYS A 250 -11.07 34.45 11.34
C LYS A 250 -10.45 33.05 11.61
N TYR A 251 -9.13 32.91 11.43
CA TYR A 251 -8.46 31.62 11.64
C TYR A 251 -8.37 31.24 13.12
N PHE A 252 -8.10 32.22 14.02
CA PHE A 252 -8.07 31.96 15.45
C PHE A 252 -9.44 31.60 16.02
N GLU A 253 -10.53 32.22 15.53
CA GLU A 253 -11.87 31.83 15.93
C GLU A 253 -12.19 30.38 15.52
N LYS A 254 -11.83 29.98 14.28
CA LYS A 254 -11.97 28.61 13.83
C LYS A 254 -11.14 27.63 14.66
N TYR A 255 -9.92 28.00 15.01
CA TYR A 255 -9.10 27.20 15.92
C TYR A 255 -9.78 27.00 17.29
N LEU A 256 -10.31 28.06 17.88
CA LEU A 256 -10.99 28.03 19.18
C LEU A 256 -12.31 27.26 19.14
N GLU A 257 -13.01 27.29 18.01
CA GLU A 257 -14.22 26.46 17.80
C GLU A 257 -13.90 24.96 17.85
N ILE A 258 -12.81 24.52 17.20
CA ILE A 258 -12.41 23.11 17.15
C ILE A 258 -11.70 22.65 18.43
N LYS A 259 -10.93 23.53 19.08
CA LYS A 259 -10.09 23.22 20.24
C LYS A 259 -10.29 24.21 21.38
N PRO A 260 -11.52 24.31 21.93
CA PRO A 260 -11.82 25.28 23.00
C PRO A 260 -11.01 25.03 24.27
N ASP A 261 -10.70 23.77 24.58
CA ASP A 261 -9.99 23.36 25.79
C ASP A 261 -8.47 23.18 25.59
N ALA A 262 -7.93 23.63 24.45
CA ALA A 262 -6.49 23.54 24.22
C ALA A 262 -5.72 24.38 25.25
N LYS A 263 -4.56 23.89 25.69
CA LYS A 263 -3.70 24.60 26.68
C LYS A 263 -3.38 26.04 26.30
N ASN A 264 -3.35 26.34 25.01
CA ASN A 264 -3.08 27.68 24.48
C ASN A 264 -4.38 28.46 24.14
N ALA A 265 -5.56 27.87 24.30
CA ALA A 265 -6.83 28.51 23.97
C ALA A 265 -7.02 29.86 24.72
N PRO A 266 -6.71 30.01 26.04
CA PRO A 266 -6.81 31.28 26.69
C PRO A 266 -5.92 32.38 26.08
N ALA A 267 -4.68 32.03 25.67
CA ALA A 267 -3.77 32.95 25.02
C ALA A 267 -4.29 33.42 23.64
N ILE A 268 -4.83 32.50 22.88
CA ILE A 268 -5.41 32.78 21.54
C ILE A 268 -6.69 33.63 21.71
N THR A 269 -7.55 33.31 22.68
CA THR A 269 -8.74 34.09 23.01
C THR A 269 -8.40 35.54 23.40
N PHE A 270 -7.37 35.72 24.23
CA PHE A 270 -6.87 37.05 24.57
C PHE A 270 -6.33 37.80 23.34
N THR A 271 -5.61 37.10 22.47
CA THR A 271 -5.09 37.65 21.21
C THR A 271 -6.22 38.12 20.29
N VAL A 272 -7.28 37.31 20.13
CA VAL A 272 -8.47 37.66 19.33
C VAL A 272 -9.14 38.91 19.90
N ALA A 273 -9.28 39.01 21.23
CA ALA A 273 -9.82 40.17 21.89
C ALA A 273 -9.01 41.43 21.56
N ALA A 274 -7.67 41.36 21.67
CA ALA A 274 -6.77 42.48 21.34
C ALA A 274 -6.83 42.88 19.86
N LEU A 275 -6.95 41.90 18.95
CA LEU A 275 -7.11 42.18 17.52
C LEU A 275 -8.45 42.88 17.21
N TYR A 276 -9.55 42.45 17.83
CA TYR A 276 -10.84 43.15 17.73
C TYR A 276 -10.78 44.57 18.29
N GLN A 277 -10.13 44.76 19.43
CA GLN A 277 -9.91 46.09 20.00
C GLN A 277 -9.10 47.00 19.04
N GLY A 278 -8.02 46.46 18.45
CA GLY A 278 -7.24 47.20 17.45
C GLY A 278 -8.05 47.56 16.19
N ALA A 279 -9.01 46.70 15.83
CA ALA A 279 -9.97 46.94 14.75
C ALA A 279 -11.15 47.89 15.17
N LYS A 280 -11.12 48.42 16.39
CA LYS A 280 -12.17 49.27 16.98
C LYS A 280 -13.54 48.59 17.13
N ASN A 281 -13.57 47.26 17.11
CA ASN A 281 -14.76 46.46 17.39
C ASN A 281 -14.82 46.13 18.88
N ASN A 282 -15.15 47.18 19.68
CA ASN A 282 -15.13 47.06 21.14
C ASN A 282 -16.14 46.05 21.67
N ALA A 283 -17.27 45.87 21.00
CA ALA A 283 -18.26 44.88 21.40
C ALA A 283 -17.72 43.46 21.36
N LYS A 284 -17.05 43.08 20.26
CA LYS A 284 -16.40 41.77 20.12
C LYS A 284 -15.19 41.65 21.04
N ALA A 285 -14.38 42.68 21.18
CA ALA A 285 -13.25 42.68 22.10
C ALA A 285 -13.70 42.38 23.54
N LEU A 286 -14.77 43.02 24.03
CA LEU A 286 -15.34 42.76 25.34
C LEU A 286 -15.85 41.35 25.51
N GLU A 287 -16.52 40.79 24.46
CA GLU A 287 -16.98 39.39 24.48
C GLU A 287 -15.81 38.42 24.73
N PHE A 288 -14.71 38.59 23.98
CA PHE A 288 -13.55 37.70 24.10
C PHE A 288 -12.73 37.94 25.37
N TYR A 289 -12.55 39.17 25.83
CA TYR A 289 -11.90 39.41 27.13
C TYR A 289 -12.67 38.79 28.29
N LYS A 290 -14.01 38.81 28.29
CA LYS A 290 -14.83 38.16 29.30
C LYS A 290 -14.62 36.65 29.35
N LYS A 291 -14.34 35.99 28.23
CA LYS A 291 -14.07 34.53 28.16
C LYS A 291 -12.82 34.15 28.96
N VAL A 292 -11.87 35.06 29.14
CA VAL A 292 -10.59 34.80 29.83
C VAL A 292 -10.39 35.65 31.09
N GLN A 293 -11.42 36.33 31.59
CA GLN A 293 -11.34 37.21 32.75
C GLN A 293 -10.95 36.51 34.07
N ASP A 294 -11.19 35.22 34.16
CA ASP A 294 -10.88 34.39 35.32
C ASP A 294 -9.70 33.42 35.06
N ASP A 295 -9.03 33.54 33.91
CA ASP A 295 -7.84 32.79 33.59
C ASP A 295 -6.67 33.20 34.49
N PRO A 296 -5.92 32.28 35.11
CA PRO A 296 -4.82 32.61 36.03
C PRO A 296 -3.75 33.50 35.44
N LYS A 297 -3.51 33.43 34.12
CA LYS A 297 -2.44 34.15 33.41
C LYS A 297 -2.94 35.45 32.77
N PHE A 298 -4.12 35.43 32.18
CA PHE A 298 -4.65 36.51 31.37
C PHE A 298 -5.76 37.31 32.08
N GLY A 299 -6.34 36.81 33.17
CA GLY A 299 -7.54 37.34 33.80
C GLY A 299 -7.37 38.76 34.34
N ALA A 300 -6.24 39.06 35.02
CA ALA A 300 -6.00 40.40 35.54
C ALA A 300 -5.97 41.47 34.41
N GLN A 301 -5.29 41.17 33.31
CA GLN A 301 -5.19 42.05 32.17
C GLN A 301 -6.53 42.13 31.42
N ALA A 302 -7.26 41.04 31.28
CA ALA A 302 -8.58 41.04 30.67
C ALA A 302 -9.57 41.94 31.44
N LYS A 303 -9.62 41.86 32.77
CA LYS A 303 -10.44 42.72 33.62
C LYS A 303 -10.12 44.19 33.44
N GLN A 304 -8.83 44.55 33.32
CA GLN A 304 -8.40 45.93 33.05
C GLN A 304 -8.90 46.40 31.67
N MET A 305 -8.78 45.57 30.64
CA MET A 305 -9.27 45.91 29.28
C MET A 305 -10.80 46.05 29.26
N ILE A 306 -11.53 45.16 29.93
CA ILE A 306 -13.00 45.25 30.07
C ILE A 306 -13.38 46.61 30.70
N ALA A 307 -12.73 46.98 31.83
CA ALA A 307 -13.03 48.25 32.50
C ALA A 307 -12.73 49.47 31.62
N SER A 308 -11.71 49.43 30.78
CA SER A 308 -11.36 50.52 29.88
C SER A 308 -12.31 50.67 28.70
N LEU A 309 -12.84 49.55 28.19
CA LEU A 309 -13.73 49.51 27.01
C LEU A 309 -15.21 49.72 27.38
N SER A 310 -15.56 49.66 28.65
CA SER A 310 -16.93 49.85 29.16
C SER A 310 -17.23 51.30 29.56
N LYS A 311 -16.24 52.19 29.44
CA LYS A 311 -16.37 53.63 29.64
C LYS A 311 -16.78 54.29 28.34
#